data_aad5942d2f1312da8c6c3e169a90e82d
#
_entry.id   aad5942d2f1312da8c6c3e169a90e82d
#
_cell.length_a   1.000
_cell.length_b   1.000
_cell.length_c   1.000
_cell.angle_alpha   90.00
_cell.angle_beta   90.00
_cell.angle_gamma   90.00
#
_symmetry.space_group_name_H-M   'P 1'
#
loop_
_entity.id
_entity.type
_entity.pdbx_description
1 polymer ?
#
loop_
_entity_poly.entity_id
_entity_poly.type
_entity_poly.pdbx_seq_one_letter_code
_entity_poly.pdbx_strand_id
1 'polypeptide(L)'
;KEIFKEKHCVRLGFMSFFTKAVVNALKEFPDVHSMIDEDHKLSFDFYDISIAVSGPKGLLVPVVKNADKLTFSGIEKEIKRLAIKARDGEMSIKDMEGGTFTISNGGVFGSMLSTPILNPPQSSILGMHNIIERPIAVKGKVEIHPMMYLALSYDHRIIDGKESVGFL
;
A
#
# COMPACT_ATOMS: atom_id res chain seq x y z
N LYS A 1 -17.23 10.87 -6.37
CA LYS A 1 -16.54 9.90 -7.26
C LYS A 1 -16.88 10.14 -8.73
N GLU A 2 -18.14 10.44 -9.09
CA GLU A 2 -18.55 10.67 -10.49
C GLU A 2 -17.87 11.89 -11.10
N ILE A 3 -17.87 13.04 -10.43
CA ILE A 3 -17.18 14.28 -10.88
C ILE A 3 -15.68 14.01 -11.18
N PHE A 4 -15.04 13.21 -10.34
CA PHE A 4 -13.63 12.84 -10.57
C PHE A 4 -13.47 11.98 -11.82
N LYS A 5 -14.37 11.03 -12.04
CA LYS A 5 -14.37 10.16 -13.21
C LYS A 5 -14.59 10.97 -14.51
N GLU A 6 -15.52 11.90 -14.50
CA GLU A 6 -15.78 12.79 -15.63
C GLU A 6 -14.56 13.66 -15.98
N LYS A 7 -13.93 14.24 -14.95
CA LYS A 7 -12.77 15.13 -15.12
C LYS A 7 -11.48 14.39 -15.53
N HIS A 8 -11.26 13.16 -15.03
CA HIS A 8 -9.97 12.48 -15.15
C HIS A 8 -10.01 11.18 -15.96
N CYS A 9 -11.19 10.76 -16.44
CA CYS A 9 -11.41 9.51 -17.19
C CYS A 9 -10.98 8.25 -16.44
N VAL A 10 -10.94 8.30 -15.10
CA VAL A 10 -10.61 7.18 -14.21
C VAL A 10 -11.45 7.26 -12.93
N ARG A 11 -11.84 6.10 -12.39
CA ARG A 11 -12.55 6.05 -11.10
C ARG A 11 -11.60 6.32 -9.95
N LEU A 12 -12.04 7.09 -8.98
CA LEU A 12 -11.30 7.31 -7.73
C LEU A 12 -11.55 6.14 -6.79
N GLY A 13 -10.52 5.33 -6.57
CA GLY A 13 -10.50 4.21 -5.64
C GLY A 13 -9.80 4.53 -4.33
N PHE A 14 -9.86 3.62 -3.37
CA PHE A 14 -9.15 3.79 -2.10
C PHE A 14 -7.63 3.68 -2.24
N MET A 15 -7.14 2.94 -3.24
CA MET A 15 -5.71 2.68 -3.38
C MET A 15 -4.89 3.95 -3.60
N SER A 16 -5.39 4.93 -4.34
CA SER A 16 -4.67 6.21 -4.51
C SER A 16 -4.58 7.00 -3.20
N PHE A 17 -5.60 6.95 -2.35
CA PHE A 17 -5.56 7.57 -1.02
C PHE A 17 -4.53 6.87 -0.14
N PHE A 18 -4.58 5.54 -0.05
CA PHE A 18 -3.60 4.78 0.73
C PHE A 18 -2.18 4.97 0.21
N THR A 19 -1.97 4.94 -1.10
CA THR A 19 -0.64 5.20 -1.69
C THR A 19 -0.12 6.59 -1.30
N LYS A 20 -0.96 7.63 -1.37
CA LYS A 20 -0.55 8.99 -0.97
C LYS A 20 -0.32 9.12 0.54
N ALA A 21 -1.17 8.51 1.37
CA ALA A 21 -1.00 8.50 2.82
C ALA A 21 0.31 7.78 3.19
N VAL A 22 0.56 6.60 2.61
CA VAL A 22 1.80 5.84 2.79
C VAL A 22 3.01 6.69 2.40
N VAL A 23 3.02 7.31 1.22
CA VAL A 23 4.14 8.17 0.80
C VAL A 23 4.40 9.31 1.79
N ASN A 24 3.35 9.94 2.33
CA ASN A 24 3.52 10.99 3.32
C ASN A 24 4.08 10.45 4.64
N ALA A 25 3.56 9.31 5.12
CA ALA A 25 4.05 8.67 6.32
C ALA A 25 5.51 8.19 6.17
N LEU A 26 5.90 7.66 5.01
CA LEU A 26 7.29 7.26 4.74
C LEU A 26 8.28 8.46 4.76
N LYS A 27 7.82 9.67 4.42
CA LYS A 27 8.64 10.89 4.54
C LYS A 27 8.86 11.30 5.99
N GLU A 28 7.89 11.05 6.87
CA GLU A 28 7.97 11.34 8.30
C GLU A 28 8.70 10.24 9.08
N PHE A 29 8.61 8.99 8.60
CA PHE A 29 9.21 7.81 9.22
C PHE A 29 10.15 7.08 8.23
N PRO A 30 11.32 7.65 7.94
CA PRO A 30 12.22 7.12 6.89
C PRO A 30 12.76 5.73 7.19
N ASP A 31 12.81 5.31 8.46
CA ASP A 31 13.26 3.97 8.83
C ASP A 31 12.28 2.89 8.36
N VAL A 32 10.98 3.20 8.27
CA VAL A 32 9.96 2.31 7.67
C VAL A 32 10.18 2.14 6.15
N HIS A 33 10.90 3.07 5.53
CA HIS A 33 11.26 3.10 4.12
C HIS A 33 12.75 2.80 3.89
N SER A 34 13.28 1.80 4.57
CA SER A 34 14.68 1.41 4.46
C SER A 34 14.80 -0.09 4.18
N MET A 35 15.98 -0.53 3.83
CA MET A 35 16.32 -1.94 3.63
C MET A 35 17.66 -2.25 4.32
N ILE A 36 17.89 -3.53 4.61
CA ILE A 36 19.19 -4.03 5.05
C ILE A 36 19.91 -4.60 3.83
N ASP A 37 21.13 -4.14 3.61
CA ASP A 37 22.05 -4.68 2.63
C ASP A 37 23.35 -5.00 3.34
N GLU A 38 23.60 -6.30 3.54
CA GLU A 38 24.69 -6.81 4.38
C GLU A 38 24.71 -6.15 5.76
N ASP A 39 25.74 -5.34 6.05
CA ASP A 39 25.93 -4.61 7.32
C ASP A 39 25.44 -3.14 7.24
N HIS A 40 24.76 -2.75 6.14
CA HIS A 40 24.34 -1.37 5.90
C HIS A 40 22.83 -1.25 5.88
N LYS A 41 22.34 -0.11 6.41
CA LYS A 41 20.95 0.34 6.21
C LYS A 41 20.91 1.25 5.00
N LEU A 42 20.15 0.84 3.96
CA LEU A 42 19.87 1.65 2.78
C LEU A 42 18.62 2.47 3.02
N SER A 43 18.73 3.78 2.85
CA SER A 43 17.60 4.71 2.85
C SER A 43 17.36 5.22 1.43
N PHE A 44 16.10 5.42 1.07
CA PHE A 44 15.71 5.85 -0.28
C PHE A 44 15.18 7.28 -0.27
N ASP A 45 15.53 8.06 -1.30
CA ASP A 45 15.03 9.41 -1.56
C ASP A 45 13.92 9.44 -2.63
N PHE A 46 13.44 8.28 -3.05
CA PHE A 46 12.36 8.08 -4.02
C PHE A 46 11.33 7.07 -3.46
N TYR A 47 10.10 7.13 -3.93
CA TYR A 47 8.99 6.36 -3.37
C TYR A 47 8.33 5.50 -4.44
N ASP A 48 8.84 4.28 -4.58
CA ASP A 48 8.36 3.25 -5.50
C ASP A 48 7.50 2.24 -4.75
N ILE A 49 6.18 2.38 -4.88
CA ILE A 49 5.22 1.62 -4.07
C ILE A 49 4.75 0.38 -4.81
N SER A 50 5.08 -0.78 -4.25
CA SER A 50 4.60 -2.08 -4.70
C SER A 50 3.15 -2.29 -4.26
N ILE A 51 2.29 -2.75 -5.16
CA ILE A 51 0.87 -3.02 -4.85
C ILE A 51 0.57 -4.46 -5.21
N ALA A 52 0.19 -5.27 -4.20
CA ALA A 52 -0.16 -6.65 -4.40
C ALA A 52 -1.46 -6.77 -5.20
N VAL A 53 -1.42 -7.49 -6.33
CA VAL A 53 -2.57 -7.77 -7.19
C VAL A 53 -2.67 -9.26 -7.47
N SER A 54 -3.90 -9.77 -7.52
CA SER A 54 -4.16 -11.16 -7.88
C SER A 54 -4.28 -11.29 -9.40
N GLY A 55 -3.46 -12.17 -9.98
CA GLY A 55 -3.51 -12.54 -11.39
C GLY A 55 -3.89 -14.00 -11.60
N PRO A 56 -4.11 -14.43 -12.85
CA PRO A 56 -4.48 -15.82 -13.15
C PRO A 56 -3.44 -16.86 -12.72
N LYS A 57 -2.17 -16.45 -12.65
CA LYS A 57 -1.03 -17.30 -12.29
C LYS A 57 -0.59 -17.14 -10.82
N GLY A 58 -1.34 -16.42 -10.00
CA GLY A 58 -1.04 -16.16 -8.59
C GLY A 58 -0.92 -14.68 -8.26
N LEU A 59 -0.32 -14.40 -7.10
CA LEU A 59 -0.09 -13.04 -6.62
C LEU A 59 1.10 -12.41 -7.35
N LEU A 60 0.89 -11.21 -7.86
CA LEU A 60 1.92 -10.36 -8.47
C LEU A 60 2.04 -9.08 -7.66
N VAL A 61 3.22 -8.46 -7.67
CA VAL A 61 3.50 -7.26 -6.87
C VAL A 61 4.10 -6.18 -7.76
N PRO A 62 3.32 -5.62 -8.71
CA PRO A 62 3.78 -4.53 -9.57
C PRO A 62 4.06 -3.25 -8.80
N VAL A 63 4.91 -2.41 -9.37
CA VAL A 63 5.45 -1.20 -8.73
C VAL A 63 4.94 0.06 -9.40
N VAL A 64 4.31 0.92 -8.60
CA VAL A 64 3.97 2.30 -8.96
C VAL A 64 5.21 3.17 -8.71
N LYS A 65 5.91 3.51 -9.79
CA LYS A 65 7.16 4.27 -9.72
C LYS A 65 6.92 5.74 -9.38
N ASN A 66 7.82 6.33 -8.55
CA ASN A 66 7.76 7.74 -8.17
C ASN A 66 6.36 8.17 -7.69
N ALA A 67 5.74 7.39 -6.81
CA ALA A 67 4.36 7.62 -6.35
C ALA A 67 4.18 8.99 -5.66
N ASP A 68 5.23 9.56 -5.11
CA ASP A 68 5.26 10.92 -4.55
C ASP A 68 4.94 12.00 -5.58
N LYS A 69 5.43 11.85 -6.81
CA LYS A 69 5.27 12.80 -7.92
C LYS A 69 3.94 12.66 -8.66
N LEU A 70 3.25 11.53 -8.49
CA LEU A 70 1.97 11.29 -9.15
C LEU A 70 0.82 11.98 -8.44
N THR A 71 -0.16 12.45 -9.22
CA THR A 71 -1.46 12.89 -8.69
C THR A 71 -2.34 11.68 -8.35
N PHE A 72 -3.45 11.88 -7.64
CA PHE A 72 -4.43 10.82 -7.40
C PHE A 72 -4.89 10.15 -8.71
N SER A 73 -5.16 10.94 -9.74
CA SER A 73 -5.55 10.39 -11.04
C SER A 73 -4.41 9.66 -11.74
N GLY A 74 -3.16 10.10 -11.55
CA GLY A 74 -1.97 9.42 -12.05
C GLY A 74 -1.79 8.06 -11.42
N ILE A 75 -1.91 7.96 -10.09
CA ILE A 75 -1.84 6.71 -9.35
C ILE A 75 -2.95 5.75 -9.78
N GLU A 76 -4.21 6.21 -9.89
CA GLU A 76 -5.33 5.36 -10.31
C GLU A 76 -5.14 4.83 -11.75
N LYS A 77 -4.63 5.66 -12.66
CA LYS A 77 -4.32 5.24 -14.03
C LYS A 77 -3.22 4.18 -14.06
N GLU A 78 -2.16 4.40 -13.29
CA GLU A 78 -1.04 3.47 -13.23
C GLU A 78 -1.43 2.13 -12.60
N ILE A 79 -2.16 2.14 -11.48
CA ILE A 79 -2.70 0.93 -10.86
C ILE A 79 -3.60 0.16 -11.85
N LYS A 80 -4.48 0.88 -12.56
CA LYS A 80 -5.34 0.26 -13.57
C LYS A 80 -4.54 -0.37 -14.70
N ARG A 81 -3.51 0.31 -15.20
CA ARG A 81 -2.61 -0.21 -16.25
C ARG A 81 -1.92 -1.50 -15.80
N LEU A 82 -1.35 -1.50 -14.59
CA LEU A 82 -0.67 -2.65 -14.01
C LEU A 82 -1.65 -3.80 -13.74
N ALA A 83 -2.85 -3.52 -13.22
CA ALA A 83 -3.87 -4.55 -12.98
C ALA A 83 -4.35 -5.22 -14.29
N ILE A 84 -4.47 -4.46 -15.38
CA ILE A 84 -4.80 -5.03 -16.72
C ILE A 84 -3.68 -5.96 -17.17
N LYS A 85 -2.42 -5.51 -17.14
CA LYS A 85 -1.26 -6.35 -17.49
C LYS A 85 -1.19 -7.63 -16.65
N ALA A 86 -1.45 -7.51 -15.33
CA ALA A 86 -1.45 -8.67 -14.44
C ALA A 86 -2.52 -9.69 -14.84
N ARG A 87 -3.73 -9.23 -15.13
CA ARG A 87 -4.85 -10.08 -15.56
C ARG A 87 -4.59 -10.75 -16.89
N ASP A 88 -4.03 -10.00 -17.84
CA ASP A 88 -3.79 -10.47 -19.20
C ASP A 88 -2.51 -11.32 -19.31
N GLY A 89 -1.74 -11.46 -18.22
CA GLY A 89 -0.51 -12.25 -18.16
C GLY A 89 0.70 -11.59 -18.84
N GLU A 90 0.63 -10.27 -19.06
CA GLU A 90 1.64 -9.47 -19.77
C GLU A 90 2.60 -8.72 -18.83
N MET A 91 2.66 -9.09 -17.55
CA MET A 91 3.58 -8.50 -16.59
C MET A 91 5.02 -8.82 -16.94
N SER A 92 5.85 -7.79 -17.02
CA SER A 92 7.29 -7.92 -17.19
C SER A 92 8.02 -7.83 -15.84
N ILE A 93 9.27 -8.32 -15.80
CA ILE A 93 10.15 -8.17 -14.63
C ILE A 93 10.28 -6.68 -14.25
N LYS A 94 10.45 -5.81 -15.24
CA LYS A 94 10.56 -4.34 -15.04
C LYS A 94 9.33 -3.72 -14.35
N ASP A 95 8.13 -4.31 -14.53
CA ASP A 95 6.93 -3.82 -13.85
C ASP A 95 6.91 -4.20 -12.35
N MET A 96 7.77 -5.12 -11.90
CA MET A 96 7.81 -5.66 -10.54
C MET A 96 9.11 -5.35 -9.78
N GLU A 97 10.14 -4.80 -10.45
CA GLU A 97 11.42 -4.48 -9.83
C GLU A 97 11.48 -3.13 -9.15
N GLY A 98 12.31 -3.03 -8.12
CA GLY A 98 12.71 -1.76 -7.49
C GLY A 98 11.66 -1.13 -6.59
N GLY A 99 10.65 -1.88 -6.15
CA GLY A 99 9.71 -1.40 -5.14
C GLY A 99 10.39 -1.26 -3.77
N THR A 100 10.08 -0.18 -3.06
CA THR A 100 10.70 0.15 -1.77
C THR A 100 9.78 -0.07 -0.58
N PHE A 101 8.48 -0.19 -0.80
CA PHE A 101 7.45 -0.48 0.20
C PHE A 101 6.28 -1.19 -0.46
N THR A 102 5.60 -2.08 0.26
CA THR A 102 4.47 -2.84 -0.30
C THR A 102 3.14 -2.50 0.39
N ILE A 103 2.08 -2.37 -0.39
CA ILE A 103 0.70 -2.34 0.08
C ILE A 103 -0.01 -3.60 -0.42
N SER A 104 -0.58 -4.37 0.52
CA SER A 104 -1.39 -5.56 0.23
C SER A 104 -2.83 -5.34 0.68
N ASN A 105 -3.80 -5.83 -0.09
CA ASN A 105 -5.22 -5.69 0.24
C ASN A 105 -5.90 -7.07 0.30
N GLY A 106 -5.97 -7.63 1.51
CA GLY A 106 -6.70 -8.86 1.80
C GLY A 106 -8.23 -8.66 1.91
N GLY A 107 -8.69 -7.42 2.02
CA GLY A 107 -10.11 -7.09 2.16
C GLY A 107 -10.94 -7.46 0.94
N VAL A 108 -10.34 -7.48 -0.25
CA VAL A 108 -11.00 -7.95 -1.49
C VAL A 108 -11.40 -9.43 -1.43
N PHE A 109 -10.78 -10.20 -0.53
CA PHE A 109 -11.09 -11.60 -0.25
C PHE A 109 -11.86 -11.80 1.06
N GLY A 110 -12.32 -10.71 1.69
CA GLY A 110 -13.09 -10.73 2.93
C GLY A 110 -12.25 -10.82 4.21
N SER A 111 -10.92 -10.71 4.15
CA SER A 111 -10.08 -10.72 5.35
C SER A 111 -10.42 -9.56 6.27
N MET A 112 -10.75 -9.88 7.52
CA MET A 112 -11.01 -8.89 8.57
C MET A 112 -9.71 -8.32 9.14
N LEU A 113 -8.75 -9.19 9.41
CA LEU A 113 -7.43 -8.89 9.93
C LEU A 113 -6.48 -10.05 9.61
N SER A 114 -5.30 -9.74 9.12
CA SER A 114 -4.23 -10.69 8.88
C SER A 114 -2.88 -10.00 9.09
N THR A 115 -1.84 -10.79 9.29
CA THR A 115 -0.46 -10.30 9.35
C THR A 115 0.15 -10.43 7.96
N PRO A 116 0.41 -9.34 7.23
CA PRO A 116 1.03 -9.43 5.91
C PRO A 116 2.47 -9.93 6.04
N ILE A 117 2.90 -10.72 5.05
CA ILE A 117 4.27 -11.25 4.98
C ILE A 117 5.15 -10.22 4.27
N LEU A 118 6.32 -9.92 4.82
CA LEU A 118 7.31 -9.03 4.19
C LEU A 118 7.66 -9.51 2.78
N ASN A 119 7.91 -8.55 1.90
CA ASN A 119 8.37 -8.79 0.54
C ASN A 119 9.87 -8.42 0.45
N PRO A 120 10.78 -9.36 0.74
CA PRO A 120 12.21 -9.05 0.76
C PRO A 120 12.71 -8.48 -0.57
N PRO A 121 13.68 -7.56 -0.56
CA PRO A 121 14.45 -7.05 0.60
C PRO A 121 13.77 -5.88 1.35
N GLN A 122 12.51 -5.54 1.05
CA GLN A 122 11.77 -4.47 1.73
C GLN A 122 11.60 -4.78 3.23
N SER A 123 11.74 -3.76 4.06
CA SER A 123 11.66 -3.91 5.51
C SER A 123 10.25 -3.75 6.07
N SER A 124 9.28 -3.37 5.26
CA SER A 124 7.91 -3.18 5.73
C SER A 124 6.85 -3.39 4.66
N ILE A 125 5.64 -3.72 5.12
CA ILE A 125 4.46 -3.94 4.29
C ILE A 125 3.20 -3.51 5.05
N LEU A 126 2.32 -2.74 4.39
CA LEU A 126 1.02 -2.38 4.91
C LEU A 126 -0.05 -3.35 4.41
N GLY A 127 -0.75 -4.01 5.33
CA GLY A 127 -1.92 -4.83 5.06
C GLY A 127 -3.21 -4.02 5.23
N MET A 128 -4.03 -3.98 4.18
CA MET A 128 -5.39 -3.46 4.19
C MET A 128 -6.38 -4.63 4.29
N HIS A 129 -7.54 -4.38 4.90
CA HIS A 129 -8.54 -5.40 5.16
C HIS A 129 -9.93 -4.95 4.75
N ASN A 130 -10.93 -5.78 5.01
CA ASN A 130 -12.31 -5.49 4.65
C ASN A 130 -12.86 -4.32 5.46
N ILE A 131 -13.70 -3.51 4.81
CA ILE A 131 -14.46 -2.44 5.46
C ILE A 131 -15.77 -3.05 5.95
N ILE A 132 -15.97 -3.03 7.27
CA ILE A 132 -17.13 -3.61 7.94
C ILE A 132 -17.75 -2.55 8.87
N GLU A 133 -19.07 -2.44 8.89
CA GLU A 133 -19.76 -1.60 9.85
C GLU A 133 -19.57 -2.17 11.27
N ARG A 134 -19.06 -1.31 12.18
CA ARG A 134 -18.77 -1.67 13.56
C ARG A 134 -19.28 -0.62 14.53
N PRO A 135 -19.77 -1.04 15.71
CA PRO A 135 -20.03 -0.12 16.80
C PRO A 135 -18.70 0.42 17.36
N ILE A 136 -18.56 1.73 17.39
CA ILE A 136 -17.42 2.41 17.99
C ILE A 136 -17.88 3.50 18.96
N ALA A 137 -17.02 3.86 19.90
CA ALA A 137 -17.30 4.94 20.82
C ALA A 137 -16.87 6.29 20.19
N VAL A 138 -17.85 7.16 19.95
CA VAL A 138 -17.64 8.52 19.44
C VAL A 138 -18.19 9.52 20.45
N LYS A 139 -17.31 10.34 21.08
CA LYS A 139 -17.71 11.36 22.08
C LYS A 139 -18.63 10.82 23.19
N GLY A 140 -18.33 9.60 23.67
CA GLY A 140 -19.10 8.95 24.75
C GLY A 140 -20.40 8.27 24.32
N LYS A 141 -20.69 8.19 23.02
CA LYS A 141 -21.85 7.46 22.45
C LYS A 141 -21.37 6.30 21.59
N VAL A 142 -22.20 5.28 21.47
CA VAL A 142 -21.94 4.18 20.53
C VAL A 142 -22.58 4.55 19.19
N GLU A 143 -21.74 4.60 18.16
CA GLU A 143 -22.15 4.88 16.78
C GLU A 143 -21.67 3.76 15.85
N ILE A 144 -22.39 3.50 14.76
CA ILE A 144 -21.99 2.51 13.75
C ILE A 144 -21.27 3.22 12.62
N HIS A 145 -20.03 2.82 12.36
CA HIS A 145 -19.21 3.39 11.31
C HIS A 145 -18.54 2.29 10.46
N PRO A 146 -18.27 2.56 9.16
CA PRO A 146 -17.45 1.69 8.34
C PRO A 146 -15.99 1.75 8.83
N MET A 147 -15.47 0.61 9.30
CA MET A 147 -14.15 0.47 9.89
C MET A 147 -13.31 -0.52 9.10
N MET A 148 -12.02 -0.24 8.97
CA MET A 148 -11.02 -1.13 8.39
C MET A 148 -9.87 -1.28 9.38
N TYR A 149 -9.41 -2.52 9.59
CA TYR A 149 -8.14 -2.75 10.25
C TYR A 149 -6.98 -2.56 9.26
N LEU A 150 -5.94 -1.92 9.74
CA LEU A 150 -4.65 -1.84 9.06
C LEU A 150 -3.61 -2.61 9.88
N ALA A 151 -2.71 -3.30 9.22
CA ALA A 151 -1.61 -4.01 9.85
C ALA A 151 -0.29 -3.64 9.16
N LEU A 152 0.71 -3.28 9.94
CA LEU A 152 2.07 -3.07 9.45
C LEU A 152 2.95 -4.23 9.94
N SER A 153 3.48 -5.02 9.01
CA SER A 153 4.59 -5.93 9.31
C SER A 153 5.90 -5.25 8.96
N TYR A 154 6.92 -5.42 9.80
CA TYR A 154 8.19 -4.73 9.62
C TYR A 154 9.37 -5.53 10.18
N ASP A 155 10.56 -5.22 9.69
CA ASP A 155 11.81 -5.78 10.18
C ASP A 155 12.25 -5.03 11.45
N HIS A 156 12.10 -5.68 12.59
CA HIS A 156 12.39 -5.08 13.90
C HIS A 156 13.88 -4.83 14.16
N ARG A 157 14.76 -5.24 13.26
CA ARG A 157 16.20 -4.93 13.35
C ARG A 157 16.49 -3.45 13.04
N ILE A 158 15.63 -2.79 12.25
CA ILE A 158 15.82 -1.41 11.79
C ILE A 158 14.60 -0.48 12.05
N ILE A 159 13.46 -1.06 12.38
CA ILE A 159 12.23 -0.30 12.68
C ILE A 159 11.78 -0.72 14.07
N ASP A 160 11.57 0.24 14.95
CA ASP A 160 11.06 -0.02 16.31
C ASP A 160 9.56 0.28 16.45
N GLY A 161 9.05 0.07 17.68
CA GLY A 161 7.63 0.26 17.99
C GLY A 161 7.17 1.71 17.83
N LYS A 162 8.05 2.69 18.06
CA LYS A 162 7.74 4.12 17.93
C LYS A 162 7.50 4.50 16.46
N GLU A 163 8.42 4.10 15.60
CA GLU A 163 8.32 4.36 14.16
C GLU A 163 7.13 3.62 13.54
N SER A 164 6.93 2.33 13.89
CA SER A 164 5.86 1.53 13.32
C SER A 164 4.46 2.01 13.73
N VAL A 165 4.28 2.38 15.00
CA VAL A 165 2.99 2.92 15.49
C VAL A 165 2.77 4.35 15.01
N GLY A 166 3.84 5.16 14.95
CA GLY A 166 3.77 6.52 14.42
C GLY A 166 3.40 6.57 12.94
N PHE A 167 3.89 5.59 12.16
CA PHE A 167 3.57 5.45 10.74
C PHE A 167 2.07 5.15 10.50
N LEU A 168 1.42 4.32 11.34
CA LEU A 168 0.00 3.96 11.25
C LEU A 168 -0.93 5.10 11.69
#